data_fdae791704416780b03c2ffcbfc53235
#
_entry.id   fdae791704416780b03c2ffcbfc53235
#
_cell.length_a   1.000
_cell.length_b   1.000
_cell.length_c   1.000
_cell.angle_alpha   90.00
_cell.angle_beta   90.00
_cell.angle_gamma   90.00
#
_symmetry.space_group_name_H-M   'P 1'
#
loop_
_entity.id
_entity.type
_entity.pdbx_description
1 polymer ?
#
loop_
_entity_poly.entity_id
_entity_poly.type
_entity_poly.pdbx_seq_one_letter_code
_entity_poly.pdbx_strand_id
1 'polypeptide(L)'
;MITEDHEEVFIEATESSGLKIAAAVSALLITALVFVGYSYLRKRHAESVAPAQQAAGAPKVPPRALILVDEALLQGSNTVLGGTVKNISNEKLNALSVELELKRRTGGTIEKKQVPLIPADLDPSQEGRYALQLKAQDYGSAKVIALHAAPDSSLVAYTLSQGEKRPPERLESKTIKVDKPPGKRSEFLNSPDNPARVP
;
A
#
# COMPACT_ATOMS: atom_id res chain seq x y z
N MET A 1 -1.16 -33.10 75.01
CA MET A 1 -1.11 -31.66 74.77
C MET A 1 0.18 -31.45 73.98
N ILE A 2 0.07 -31.48 72.63
CA ILE A 2 1.19 -31.42 71.72
C ILE A 2 1.08 -30.06 71.09
N THR A 3 2.01 -29.18 71.40
CA THR A 3 2.17 -27.87 70.74
C THR A 3 3.03 -28.09 69.48
N GLU A 4 2.44 -27.97 68.33
CA GLU A 4 3.14 -27.87 67.03
C GLU A 4 3.67 -26.46 66.89
N ASP A 5 4.98 -26.29 66.99
CA ASP A 5 5.67 -25.07 66.59
C ASP A 5 5.74 -25.00 65.07
N HIS A 6 4.94 -24.09 64.46
CA HIS A 6 5.08 -23.70 63.09
C HIS A 6 6.27 -22.74 63.00
N GLU A 7 7.42 -23.24 62.58
CA GLU A 7 8.54 -22.44 62.12
C GLU A 7 8.15 -21.78 60.77
N GLU A 8 7.73 -20.52 60.80
CA GLU A 8 7.59 -19.71 59.59
C GLU A 8 8.97 -19.42 59.02
N VAL A 9 9.35 -20.14 57.96
CA VAL A 9 10.56 -19.88 57.20
C VAL A 9 10.31 -18.60 56.38
N PHE A 10 10.73 -17.45 56.91
CA PHE A 10 10.84 -16.21 56.17
C PHE A 10 11.96 -16.35 55.13
N ILE A 11 11.60 -16.62 53.89
CA ILE A 11 12.52 -16.51 52.75
C ILE A 11 12.71 -15.02 52.47
N GLU A 12 13.73 -14.41 53.08
CA GLU A 12 14.21 -13.09 52.65
C GLU A 12 14.75 -13.20 51.22
N ALA A 13 13.93 -12.81 50.29
CA ALA A 13 14.36 -12.64 48.89
C ALA A 13 15.34 -11.45 48.83
N THR A 14 16.62 -11.75 48.96
CA THR A 14 17.72 -10.80 48.72
C THR A 14 17.61 -10.36 47.24
N GLU A 15 16.83 -9.31 47.01
CA GLU A 15 16.76 -8.63 45.71
C GLU A 15 18.14 -8.07 45.38
N SER A 16 18.92 -8.83 44.60
CA SER A 16 20.22 -8.39 44.17
C SER A 16 20.07 -7.18 43.26
N SER A 17 20.57 -6.02 43.70
CA SER A 17 20.58 -4.77 42.93
C SER A 17 21.18 -4.95 41.53
N GLY A 18 22.08 -5.93 41.36
CA GLY A 18 22.65 -6.29 40.06
C GLY A 18 21.65 -6.83 39.05
N LEU A 19 20.62 -7.58 39.50
CA LEU A 19 19.59 -8.10 38.62
C LEU A 19 18.68 -6.98 38.07
N LYS A 20 18.37 -5.99 38.91
CA LYS A 20 17.57 -4.82 38.51
C LYS A 20 18.33 -3.94 37.51
N ILE A 21 19.62 -3.77 37.67
CA ILE A 21 20.49 -3.02 36.76
C ILE A 21 20.59 -3.77 35.42
N ALA A 22 20.80 -5.10 35.44
CA ALA A 22 20.88 -5.91 34.23
C ALA A 22 19.56 -5.86 33.45
N ALA A 23 18.41 -5.94 34.12
CA ALA A 23 17.09 -5.82 33.50
C ALA A 23 16.86 -4.43 32.85
N ALA A 24 17.28 -3.36 33.53
CA ALA A 24 17.17 -2.00 33.00
C ALA A 24 18.05 -1.79 31.78
N VAL A 25 19.28 -2.30 31.79
CA VAL A 25 20.21 -2.21 30.64
C VAL A 25 19.68 -3.02 29.43
N SER A 26 19.16 -4.22 29.66
CA SER A 26 18.59 -5.05 28.60
C SER A 26 17.35 -4.40 27.98
N ALA A 27 16.47 -3.80 28.78
CA ALA A 27 15.30 -3.06 28.29
C ALA A 27 15.71 -1.86 27.41
N LEU A 28 16.73 -1.11 27.82
CA LEU A 28 17.28 0.02 27.05
C LEU A 28 17.87 -0.44 25.70
N LEU A 29 18.61 -1.54 25.69
CA LEU A 29 19.18 -2.10 24.46
C LEU A 29 18.10 -2.58 23.49
N ILE A 30 17.05 -3.25 23.97
CA ILE A 30 15.92 -3.69 23.15
C ILE A 30 15.19 -2.48 22.56
N THR A 31 14.93 -1.46 23.37
CA THR A 31 14.26 -0.23 22.91
C THR A 31 15.09 0.49 21.84
N ALA A 32 16.40 0.58 22.01
CA ALA A 32 17.30 1.17 21.02
C ALA A 32 17.30 0.37 19.72
N LEU A 33 17.32 -0.97 19.78
CA LEU A 33 17.26 -1.85 18.60
C LEU A 33 15.94 -1.70 17.84
N VAL A 34 14.82 -1.61 18.55
CA VAL A 34 13.50 -1.39 17.93
C VAL A 34 13.45 -0.01 17.25
N PHE A 35 14.00 1.02 17.92
CA PHE A 35 14.01 2.37 17.36
C PHE A 35 14.89 2.47 16.12
N VAL A 36 16.07 1.85 16.13
CA VAL A 36 16.97 1.78 14.95
C VAL A 36 16.31 0.98 13.82
N GLY A 37 15.71 -0.18 14.13
CA GLY A 37 14.99 -0.99 13.15
C GLY A 37 13.81 -0.24 12.53
N TYR A 38 13.02 0.44 13.34
CA TYR A 38 11.92 1.30 12.87
C TYR A 38 12.41 2.45 11.98
N SER A 39 13.48 3.14 12.41
CA SER A 39 14.06 4.24 11.62
C SER A 39 14.60 3.75 10.29
N TYR A 40 15.22 2.58 10.27
CA TYR A 40 15.72 1.96 9.05
C TYR A 40 14.60 1.55 8.10
N LEU A 41 13.53 0.94 8.61
CA LEU A 41 12.34 0.60 7.83
C LEU A 41 11.63 1.85 7.29
N ARG A 42 11.49 2.89 8.12
CA ARG A 42 10.90 4.16 7.71
C ARG A 42 11.72 4.83 6.61
N LYS A 43 13.05 4.79 6.71
CA LYS A 43 13.95 5.32 5.68
C LYS A 43 13.80 4.55 4.37
N ARG A 44 13.76 3.21 4.42
CA ARG A 44 13.50 2.37 3.24
C ARG A 44 12.14 2.64 2.59
N HIS A 45 11.08 2.81 3.40
CA HIS A 45 9.77 3.18 2.88
C HIS A 45 9.76 4.60 2.29
N ALA A 46 10.45 5.55 2.90
CA ALA A 46 10.59 6.90 2.35
C ALA A 46 11.38 6.91 1.02
N GLU A 47 12.41 6.08 0.90
CA GLU A 47 13.18 5.93 -0.34
C GLU A 47 12.38 5.20 -1.45
N SER A 48 11.47 4.28 -1.08
CA SER A 48 10.58 3.60 -2.06
C SER A 48 9.42 4.48 -2.53
N VAL A 49 9.08 5.52 -1.77
CA VAL A 49 8.04 6.51 -2.12
C VAL A 49 8.66 7.79 -2.68
N ALA A 50 9.98 8.00 -2.49
CA ALA A 50 10.67 9.10 -3.15
C ALA A 50 10.49 8.96 -4.67
N PRO A 51 9.96 9.97 -5.36
CA PRO A 51 9.82 9.91 -6.80
C PRO A 51 11.21 9.64 -7.39
N ALA A 52 11.27 8.75 -8.37
CA ALA A 52 12.49 8.35 -9.07
C ALA A 52 13.09 9.54 -9.86
N GLN A 53 13.42 10.61 -9.17
CA GLN A 53 13.95 11.84 -9.72
C GLN A 53 15.47 11.94 -9.66
N GLN A 54 16.16 10.85 -9.34
CA GLN A 54 17.62 10.88 -9.31
C GLN A 54 18.22 9.71 -10.09
N ALA A 55 18.04 9.75 -11.40
CA ALA A 55 19.11 9.26 -12.27
C ALA A 55 20.28 10.21 -12.07
N ALA A 56 21.30 9.74 -11.37
CA ALA A 56 22.49 10.50 -11.04
C ALA A 56 23.12 11.07 -12.32
N GLY A 57 23.41 12.38 -12.34
CA GLY A 57 24.41 12.97 -13.21
C GLY A 57 23.93 13.65 -14.49
N ALA A 58 22.65 13.68 -14.84
CA ALA A 58 22.19 14.53 -15.94
C ALA A 58 22.12 16.00 -15.50
N PRO A 59 22.49 16.98 -16.35
CA PRO A 59 22.28 18.38 -16.04
C PRO A 59 20.82 18.58 -15.65
N LYS A 60 20.56 19.30 -14.56
CA LYS A 60 19.20 19.54 -14.04
C LYS A 60 18.44 20.42 -15.04
N VAL A 61 17.95 19.82 -16.09
CA VAL A 61 17.03 20.48 -17.02
C VAL A 61 15.75 20.78 -16.22
N PRO A 62 15.27 22.02 -16.22
CA PRO A 62 14.05 22.37 -15.53
C PRO A 62 12.91 21.48 -16.04
N PRO A 63 12.03 21.00 -15.14
CA PRO A 63 10.92 20.16 -15.56
C PRO A 63 9.97 20.94 -16.48
N ARG A 64 9.59 20.32 -17.59
CA ARG A 64 8.68 20.89 -18.58
C ARG A 64 7.25 20.37 -18.42
N ALA A 65 7.11 19.26 -17.70
CA ALA A 65 5.82 18.63 -17.44
C ALA A 65 5.68 18.21 -15.98
N LEU A 66 4.46 18.25 -15.48
CA LEU A 66 4.06 17.70 -14.18
C LEU A 66 3.16 16.50 -14.44
N ILE A 67 3.55 15.32 -13.93
CA ILE A 67 2.74 14.10 -14.03
C ILE A 67 2.08 13.86 -12.67
N LEU A 68 0.76 13.86 -12.68
CA LEU A 68 -0.09 13.49 -11.54
C LEU A 68 -0.47 12.02 -11.71
N VAL A 69 0.03 11.15 -10.85
CA VAL A 69 -0.24 9.71 -10.90
C VAL A 69 -1.44 9.40 -10.03
N ASP A 70 -2.52 8.92 -10.63
CA ASP A 70 -3.74 8.56 -9.92
C ASP A 70 -3.57 7.22 -9.20
N GLU A 71 -4.34 7.02 -8.15
CA GLU A 71 -4.39 5.74 -7.45
C GLU A 71 -5.06 4.69 -8.34
N ALA A 72 -4.44 3.49 -8.43
CA ALA A 72 -4.93 2.41 -9.27
C ALA A 72 -6.39 2.04 -8.93
N LEU A 73 -7.26 2.04 -9.93
CA LEU A 73 -8.68 1.73 -9.78
C LEU A 73 -8.94 0.27 -10.17
N LEU A 74 -9.52 -0.50 -9.26
CA LEU A 74 -9.95 -1.87 -9.53
C LEU A 74 -11.34 -1.87 -10.17
N GLN A 75 -11.45 -2.52 -11.33
CA GLN A 75 -12.71 -2.72 -12.06
C GLN A 75 -12.90 -4.20 -12.34
N GLY A 76 -13.54 -4.90 -11.42
CA GLY A 76 -13.68 -6.35 -11.50
C GLY A 76 -12.33 -7.07 -11.47
N SER A 77 -12.01 -7.82 -12.53
CA SER A 77 -10.72 -8.51 -12.70
C SER A 77 -9.60 -7.63 -13.25
N ASN A 78 -9.91 -6.39 -13.63
CA ASN A 78 -8.95 -5.47 -14.23
C ASN A 78 -8.56 -4.36 -13.26
N THR A 79 -7.38 -3.81 -13.48
CA THR A 79 -6.88 -2.60 -12.84
C THR A 79 -6.70 -1.53 -13.91
N VAL A 80 -7.21 -0.34 -13.67
CA VAL A 80 -6.94 0.83 -14.50
C VAL A 80 -5.88 1.66 -13.80
N LEU A 81 -4.75 1.84 -14.47
CA LEU A 81 -3.69 2.76 -14.10
C LEU A 81 -3.85 4.01 -14.93
N GLY A 82 -3.78 5.17 -14.32
CA GLY A 82 -3.96 6.42 -15.03
C GLY A 82 -3.30 7.59 -14.34
N GLY A 83 -3.46 8.73 -14.96
CA GLY A 83 -2.98 9.98 -14.43
C GLY A 83 -3.16 11.12 -15.43
N THR A 84 -2.77 12.30 -14.95
CA THR A 84 -2.84 13.54 -15.72
C THR A 84 -1.44 14.09 -15.92
N VAL A 85 -1.13 14.52 -17.12
CA VAL A 85 0.12 15.22 -17.46
C VAL A 85 -0.22 16.66 -17.76
N LYS A 86 0.39 17.58 -17.05
CA LYS A 86 0.25 19.02 -17.26
C LYS A 86 1.52 19.57 -17.88
N ASN A 87 1.39 20.32 -18.97
CA ASN A 87 2.50 21.07 -19.53
C ASN A 87 2.76 22.32 -18.67
N ILE A 88 3.90 22.35 -17.97
CA ILE A 88 4.31 23.48 -17.14
C ILE A 88 5.35 24.37 -17.84
N SER A 89 5.68 24.06 -19.10
CA SER A 89 6.58 24.88 -19.91
C SER A 89 5.81 25.94 -20.71
N ASN A 90 6.53 26.89 -21.27
CA ASN A 90 5.98 27.93 -22.15
C ASN A 90 5.89 27.47 -23.62
N GLU A 91 6.29 26.24 -23.91
CA GLU A 91 6.31 25.68 -25.26
C GLU A 91 5.26 24.58 -25.40
N LYS A 92 4.70 24.45 -26.60
CA LYS A 92 3.84 23.33 -26.92
C LYS A 92 4.61 22.02 -26.92
N LEU A 93 4.05 20.99 -26.29
CA LEU A 93 4.58 19.63 -26.30
C LEU A 93 3.68 18.77 -27.21
N ASN A 94 4.29 18.11 -28.21
CA ASN A 94 3.55 17.38 -29.23
C ASN A 94 3.68 15.87 -29.05
N ALA A 95 2.62 15.14 -29.37
CA ALA A 95 2.52 13.68 -29.39
C ALA A 95 3.13 13.03 -28.12
N LEU A 96 2.66 13.50 -26.98
CA LEU A 96 3.14 13.02 -25.68
C LEU A 96 2.68 11.60 -25.40
N SER A 97 3.58 10.82 -24.81
CA SER A 97 3.29 9.48 -24.31
C SER A 97 4.07 9.19 -23.04
N VAL A 98 3.43 8.49 -22.11
CA VAL A 98 4.01 8.08 -20.84
C VAL A 98 4.51 6.66 -20.96
N GLU A 99 5.77 6.41 -20.56
CA GLU A 99 6.32 5.06 -20.46
C GLU A 99 6.14 4.55 -19.03
N LEU A 100 5.47 3.41 -18.93
CA LEU A 100 5.22 2.71 -17.66
C LEU A 100 6.07 1.45 -17.58
N GLU A 101 6.75 1.30 -16.46
CA GLU A 101 7.39 0.05 -16.06
C GLU A 101 6.39 -0.78 -15.24
N LEU A 102 6.11 -1.98 -15.69
CA LEU A 102 5.17 -2.91 -15.08
C LEU A 102 5.93 -4.14 -14.57
N LYS A 103 5.80 -4.45 -13.29
CA LYS A 103 6.42 -5.65 -12.69
C LYS A 103 5.38 -6.74 -12.56
N ARG A 104 5.62 -7.89 -13.20
CA ARG A 104 4.75 -9.07 -13.06
C ARG A 104 4.81 -9.64 -11.65
N ARG A 105 3.66 -10.14 -11.14
CA ARG A 105 3.59 -10.85 -9.85
C ARG A 105 4.35 -12.17 -9.90
N THR A 106 4.16 -12.91 -10.98
CA THR A 106 4.81 -14.22 -11.19
C THR A 106 6.09 -14.01 -11.97
N GLY A 107 7.21 -14.51 -11.45
CA GLY A 107 8.51 -14.42 -12.11
C GLY A 107 9.23 -13.07 -12.00
N GLY A 108 8.57 -12.02 -11.49
CA GLY A 108 9.20 -10.70 -11.27
C GLY A 108 9.66 -9.98 -12.54
N THR A 109 9.25 -10.44 -13.72
CA THR A 109 9.63 -9.86 -15.03
C THR A 109 9.15 -8.43 -15.13
N ILE A 110 9.99 -7.57 -15.68
CA ILE A 110 9.71 -6.16 -15.91
C ILE A 110 9.34 -5.98 -17.39
N GLU A 111 8.19 -5.38 -17.62
CA GLU A 111 7.69 -4.99 -18.93
C GLU A 111 7.58 -3.48 -19.03
N LYS A 112 7.90 -2.90 -20.19
CA LYS A 112 7.73 -1.48 -20.45
C LYS A 112 6.58 -1.30 -21.44
N LYS A 113 5.67 -0.38 -21.11
CA LYS A 113 4.55 -0.02 -21.98
C LYS A 113 4.47 1.48 -22.15
N GLN A 114 4.36 1.92 -23.40
CA GLN A 114 4.16 3.30 -23.75
C GLN A 114 2.66 3.55 -23.97
N VAL A 115 2.13 4.57 -23.32
CA VAL A 115 0.71 4.92 -23.31
C VAL A 115 0.57 6.35 -23.82
N PRO A 116 -0.14 6.59 -24.94
CA PRO A 116 -0.35 7.93 -25.44
C PRO A 116 -1.27 8.74 -24.52
N LEU A 117 -1.10 10.06 -24.51
CA LEU A 117 -2.00 10.99 -23.83
C LEU A 117 -3.22 11.31 -24.69
N ILE A 118 -4.27 11.72 -24.02
CA ILE A 118 -5.48 12.27 -24.64
C ILE A 118 -5.82 13.61 -23.97
N PRO A 119 -5.68 14.76 -24.66
CA PRO A 119 -5.05 14.95 -25.96
C PRO A 119 -3.54 14.66 -25.93
N ALA A 120 -2.97 14.25 -27.06
CA ALA A 120 -1.54 13.95 -27.15
C ALA A 120 -0.68 15.22 -27.24
N ASP A 121 -1.24 16.30 -27.78
CA ASP A 121 -0.61 17.61 -27.91
C ASP A 121 -1.08 18.50 -26.76
N LEU A 122 -0.16 19.10 -26.05
CA LEU A 122 -0.45 19.97 -24.92
C LEU A 122 0.15 21.36 -25.14
N ASP A 123 -0.71 22.36 -25.26
CA ASP A 123 -0.33 23.77 -25.21
C ASP A 123 0.16 24.14 -23.77
N PRO A 124 0.83 25.28 -23.59
CA PRO A 124 1.25 25.75 -22.27
C PRO A 124 0.07 25.74 -21.27
N SER A 125 0.30 25.20 -20.08
CA SER A 125 -0.67 25.02 -18.98
C SER A 125 -1.82 24.04 -19.27
N GLN A 126 -1.87 23.42 -20.43
CA GLN A 126 -2.87 22.41 -20.78
C GLN A 126 -2.56 21.06 -20.12
N GLU A 127 -3.61 20.27 -19.93
CA GLU A 127 -3.56 18.94 -19.30
C GLU A 127 -4.07 17.87 -20.29
N GLY A 128 -3.41 16.70 -20.24
CA GLY A 128 -3.82 15.50 -20.97
C GLY A 128 -3.84 14.30 -20.04
N ARG A 129 -4.70 13.34 -20.30
CA ARG A 129 -4.83 12.13 -19.48
C ARG A 129 -4.27 10.91 -20.21
N TYR A 130 -3.69 10.00 -19.44
CA TYR A 130 -3.36 8.67 -19.91
C TYR A 130 -4.08 7.63 -19.06
N ALA A 131 -4.41 6.49 -19.67
CA ALA A 131 -5.02 5.37 -18.97
C ALA A 131 -4.58 4.06 -19.59
N LEU A 132 -4.24 3.09 -18.76
CA LEU A 132 -3.84 1.74 -19.14
C LEU A 132 -4.63 0.72 -18.32
N GLN A 133 -5.38 -0.13 -19.03
CA GLN A 133 -6.08 -1.23 -18.41
C GLN A 133 -5.23 -2.50 -18.41
N LEU A 134 -5.12 -3.14 -17.26
CA LEU A 134 -4.34 -4.36 -17.03
C LEU A 134 -5.15 -5.37 -16.23
N LYS A 135 -4.81 -6.64 -16.36
CA LYS A 135 -5.37 -7.67 -15.47
C LYS A 135 -4.74 -7.53 -14.08
N ALA A 136 -5.56 -7.38 -13.03
CA ALA A 136 -5.11 -7.15 -11.65
C ALA A 136 -4.22 -8.28 -11.12
N GLN A 137 -4.40 -9.51 -11.62
CA GLN A 137 -3.66 -10.69 -11.18
C GLN A 137 -2.24 -10.75 -11.75
N ASP A 138 -2.00 -10.17 -12.92
CA ASP A 138 -0.74 -10.32 -13.65
C ASP A 138 0.36 -9.41 -13.11
N TYR A 139 0.01 -8.24 -12.62
CA TYR A 139 0.97 -7.21 -12.25
C TYR A 139 0.90 -6.86 -10.75
N GLY A 140 2.08 -6.72 -10.14
CA GLY A 140 2.23 -6.38 -8.72
C GLY A 140 2.50 -4.90 -8.47
N SER A 141 3.16 -4.23 -9.42
CA SER A 141 3.45 -2.80 -9.33
C SER A 141 3.61 -2.18 -10.72
N ALA A 142 3.32 -0.89 -10.79
CA ALA A 142 3.53 -0.06 -11.97
C ALA A 142 4.22 1.25 -11.55
N LYS A 143 5.09 1.76 -12.40
CA LYS A 143 5.85 2.99 -12.17
C LYS A 143 6.00 3.77 -13.47
N VAL A 144 5.84 5.08 -13.40
CA VAL A 144 6.19 5.99 -14.51
C VAL A 144 7.70 6.10 -14.57
N ILE A 145 8.29 5.83 -15.72
CA ILE A 145 9.75 5.87 -15.92
C ILE A 145 10.20 6.94 -16.91
N ALA A 146 9.35 7.29 -17.87
CA ALA A 146 9.70 8.32 -18.87
C ALA A 146 8.44 9.03 -19.40
N LEU A 147 8.65 10.25 -19.91
CA LEU A 147 7.71 10.99 -20.72
C LEU A 147 8.38 11.29 -22.06
N HIS A 148 7.76 10.87 -23.15
CA HIS A 148 8.26 11.03 -24.49
C HIS A 148 7.45 12.06 -25.27
N ALA A 149 8.10 12.82 -26.15
CA ALA A 149 7.47 13.74 -27.09
C ALA A 149 7.97 13.48 -28.51
N ALA A 150 7.14 13.72 -29.53
CA ALA A 150 7.58 13.68 -30.93
C ALA A 150 8.40 14.93 -31.29
N PRO A 151 9.20 14.87 -32.44
CA PRO A 151 9.18 13.79 -33.43
C PRO A 151 10.08 12.59 -33.08
N ASP A 152 11.09 12.76 -32.21
CA ASP A 152 12.18 11.78 -32.05
C ASP A 152 12.02 10.92 -30.78
N SER A 153 10.83 10.81 -30.22
CA SER A 153 10.64 10.18 -28.90
C SER A 153 11.58 10.76 -27.84
N SER A 154 11.84 12.05 -27.94
CA SER A 154 12.74 12.75 -27.04
C SER A 154 12.20 12.71 -25.60
N LEU A 155 13.11 12.52 -24.66
CA LEU A 155 12.76 12.50 -23.23
C LEU A 155 12.43 13.92 -22.77
N VAL A 156 11.24 14.10 -22.24
CA VAL A 156 10.79 15.35 -21.61
C VAL A 156 11.08 15.29 -20.11
N ALA A 157 11.76 16.30 -19.60
CA ALA A 157 11.99 16.42 -18.17
C ALA A 157 10.66 16.65 -17.44
N TYR A 158 10.37 15.86 -16.42
CA TYR A 158 9.10 15.91 -15.70
C TYR A 158 9.29 15.83 -14.17
N THR A 159 8.27 16.27 -13.46
CA THR A 159 8.12 16.09 -12.02
C THR A 159 6.92 15.18 -11.76
N LEU A 160 7.04 14.27 -10.80
CA LEU A 160 5.94 13.42 -10.35
C LEU A 160 5.26 14.01 -9.12
N SER A 161 3.94 13.94 -9.10
CA SER A 161 3.12 14.24 -7.93
C SER A 161 2.00 13.23 -7.79
N GLN A 162 1.38 13.18 -6.63
CA GLN A 162 0.22 12.34 -6.40
C GLN A 162 -1.01 12.98 -7.05
N GLY A 163 -1.73 12.20 -7.85
CA GLY A 163 -2.98 12.57 -8.49
C GLY A 163 -4.21 12.28 -7.63
N GLU A 164 -5.30 11.90 -8.28
CA GLU A 164 -6.55 11.56 -7.61
C GLU A 164 -6.42 10.32 -6.75
N LYS A 165 -6.91 10.41 -5.51
CA LYS A 165 -7.06 9.25 -4.62
C LYS A 165 -8.31 8.47 -5.00
N ARG A 166 -8.25 7.16 -4.85
CA ARG A 166 -9.43 6.31 -4.99
C ARG A 166 -10.52 6.77 -4.03
N PRO A 167 -11.75 6.99 -4.50
CA PRO A 167 -12.86 7.20 -3.60
C PRO A 167 -12.97 5.99 -2.65
N PRO A 168 -13.28 6.20 -1.36
CA PRO A 168 -13.42 5.11 -0.42
C PRO A 168 -14.46 4.13 -0.97
N GLU A 169 -14.11 2.85 -1.03
CA GLU A 169 -15.01 1.80 -1.49
C GLU A 169 -16.25 1.80 -0.57
N ARG A 170 -17.36 2.25 -1.12
CA ARG A 170 -18.64 2.25 -0.43
C ARG A 170 -19.06 0.79 -0.36
N LEU A 171 -18.75 0.14 0.74
CA LEU A 171 -19.31 -1.16 1.07
C LEU A 171 -20.81 -0.94 1.26
N GLU A 172 -21.57 -1.09 0.18
CA GLU A 172 -23.01 -1.20 0.29
C GLU A 172 -23.25 -2.43 1.14
N SER A 173 -23.69 -2.23 2.36
CA SER A 173 -24.13 -3.31 3.23
C SER A 173 -25.35 -3.94 2.56
N LYS A 174 -25.09 -4.93 1.69
CA LYS A 174 -26.14 -5.75 1.09
C LYS A 174 -26.73 -6.58 2.24
N THR A 175 -27.76 -6.07 2.86
CA THR A 175 -28.53 -6.81 3.85
C THR A 175 -29.18 -7.95 3.09
N ILE A 176 -28.54 -9.11 3.08
CA ILE A 176 -29.17 -10.34 2.60
C ILE A 176 -30.22 -10.67 3.64
N LYS A 177 -31.47 -10.32 3.36
CA LYS A 177 -32.60 -10.89 4.10
C LYS A 177 -32.59 -12.38 3.77
N VAL A 178 -31.99 -13.15 4.65
CA VAL A 178 -32.18 -14.60 4.64
C VAL A 178 -33.62 -14.82 5.10
N ASP A 179 -34.54 -14.96 4.17
CA ASP A 179 -35.85 -15.50 4.45
C ASP A 179 -35.61 -16.93 4.92
N LYS A 180 -35.44 -17.06 6.24
CA LYS A 180 -35.36 -18.35 6.87
C LYS A 180 -36.75 -18.97 6.66
N PRO A 181 -36.89 -20.06 5.86
CA PRO A 181 -38.16 -20.72 5.72
C PRO A 181 -38.66 -21.03 7.13
N PRO A 182 -39.97 -20.91 7.41
CA PRO A 182 -40.52 -21.23 8.70
C PRO A 182 -40.08 -22.64 9.04
N GLY A 183 -38.99 -22.76 9.76
CA GLY A 183 -38.44 -24.04 10.16
C GLY A 183 -39.52 -24.73 10.98
N LYS A 184 -39.87 -25.94 10.59
CA LYS A 184 -40.65 -26.82 11.40
C LYS A 184 -39.97 -26.91 12.76
N ARG A 185 -40.48 -26.12 13.69
CA ARG A 185 -39.93 -25.92 15.04
C ARG A 185 -40.01 -27.16 15.89
N SER A 186 -40.60 -28.22 15.33
CA SER A 186 -40.99 -29.41 16.07
C SER A 186 -40.03 -30.60 15.98
N GLU A 187 -39.24 -30.70 14.91
CA GLU A 187 -38.42 -31.91 14.74
C GLU A 187 -37.15 -31.95 15.56
N PHE A 188 -36.57 -30.77 15.89
CA PHE A 188 -35.32 -30.73 16.68
C PHE A 188 -35.55 -30.68 18.20
N LEU A 189 -36.75 -30.25 18.64
CA LEU A 189 -37.09 -30.14 20.07
C LEU A 189 -37.71 -31.40 20.63
N ASN A 190 -38.20 -32.32 19.79
CA ASN A 190 -38.77 -33.59 20.17
C ASN A 190 -37.97 -34.79 19.63
N SER A 191 -36.66 -34.57 19.34
CA SER A 191 -35.78 -35.67 19.02
C SER A 191 -35.60 -36.55 20.25
N PRO A 192 -35.67 -37.90 20.14
CA PRO A 192 -35.41 -38.81 21.25
C PRO A 192 -34.00 -38.65 21.86
N ASP A 193 -33.10 -37.98 21.14
CA ASP A 193 -31.72 -37.69 21.62
C ASP A 193 -31.62 -36.42 22.47
N ASN A 194 -32.71 -35.68 22.72
CA ASN A 194 -32.71 -34.52 23.61
C ASN A 194 -33.74 -34.68 24.73
N PRO A 195 -33.49 -35.54 25.75
CA PRO A 195 -34.41 -35.84 26.81
C PRO A 195 -34.58 -34.71 27.85
N ALA A 196 -33.93 -33.58 27.68
CA ALA A 196 -33.90 -32.52 28.70
C ALA A 196 -35.12 -31.58 28.72
N ARG A 197 -36.17 -31.83 27.93
CA ARG A 197 -37.41 -31.05 27.97
C ARG A 197 -38.62 -31.96 28.19
N VAL A 198 -38.82 -32.28 29.45
CA VAL A 198 -40.09 -32.74 29.97
C VAL A 198 -40.95 -31.49 30.22
N PRO A 199 -42.24 -31.51 29.86
CA PRO A 199 -43.17 -30.41 30.05
C PRO A 199 -43.33 -30.00 31.50
#